data_f6508064a22a55545464324385d06b6a
#
_entry.id   f6508064a22a55545464324385d06b6a
#
_cell.length_a   1.000
_cell.length_b   1.000
_cell.length_c   1.000
_cell.angle_alpha   90.00
_cell.angle_beta   90.00
_cell.angle_gamma   90.00
#
_symmetry.space_group_name_H-M   'P 1'
#
loop_
_entity.id
_entity.type
_entity.pdbx_description
1 polymer ?
#
loop_
_entity_poly.entity_id
_entity_poly.type
_entity_poly.pdbx_seq_one_letter_code
_entity_poly.pdbx_strand_id
1 'polypeptide(L)'
;QDEPQIWPQNYGEVWGDGTLRTAWYGVQHSLNTLAVRVGRMNTTKAMYTQLTQMLGFTTLVESDIALSPLCLGALTNGAKLVEVAGAYQIFGNGGVYYRPMFYSKVEDSKGNVIMEQDFYGTQAIDSDSAWVTNRMIYKVVNGDSGTGPKAKLPNVEVIGKTGTSNAGTDLLFMGLTPEYIGGLWIGYD
;
A
#
# COMPACT_ATOMS: atom_id res chain seq x y z
N GLN A 1 -27.26 20.65 -17.31
CA GLN A 1 -27.18 20.17 -15.91
C GLN A 1 -26.44 18.87 -15.98
N ASP A 2 -25.16 18.83 -15.56
CA ASP A 2 -24.38 17.61 -15.51
C ASP A 2 -25.05 16.68 -14.50
N GLU A 3 -25.38 15.48 -14.92
CA GLU A 3 -25.86 14.45 -14.00
C GLU A 3 -24.80 14.18 -12.93
N PRO A 4 -25.18 14.00 -11.65
CA PRO A 4 -24.22 13.73 -10.60
C PRO A 4 -23.45 12.46 -10.94
N GLN A 5 -22.16 12.58 -11.25
CA GLN A 5 -21.30 11.41 -11.45
C GLN A 5 -21.28 10.56 -10.19
N ILE A 6 -21.78 9.36 -10.31
CA ILE A 6 -21.67 8.36 -9.22
C ILE A 6 -20.18 8.03 -9.05
N TRP A 7 -19.66 8.12 -7.84
CA TRP A 7 -18.26 7.87 -7.51
C TRP A 7 -18.15 7.04 -6.23
N PRO A 8 -17.16 6.16 -6.10
CA PRO A 8 -16.17 5.76 -7.12
C PRO A 8 -16.72 4.67 -8.06
N GLN A 9 -16.08 4.57 -9.24
CA GLN A 9 -16.20 3.39 -10.11
C GLN A 9 -15.11 2.37 -9.76
N ASN A 10 -15.41 1.08 -9.96
CA ASN A 10 -14.41 0.03 -9.98
C ASN A 10 -13.70 -0.01 -11.35
N TYR A 11 -12.58 -0.73 -11.45
CA TYR A 11 -11.86 -0.91 -12.70
C TYR A 11 -12.80 -1.46 -13.80
N GLY A 12 -12.66 -0.93 -15.02
CA GLY A 12 -13.52 -1.28 -16.16
C GLY A 12 -14.89 -0.61 -16.12
N GLU A 13 -15.01 0.54 -15.43
CA GLU A 13 -16.25 1.34 -15.35
C GLU A 13 -17.43 0.57 -14.72
N VAL A 14 -17.13 -0.41 -13.89
CA VAL A 14 -18.14 -1.23 -13.22
C VAL A 14 -18.57 -0.57 -11.92
N TRP A 15 -19.87 -0.39 -11.78
CA TRP A 15 -20.49 0.11 -10.53
C TRP A 15 -20.62 -1.00 -9.50
N GLY A 16 -20.80 -0.62 -8.25
CA GLY A 16 -21.23 -1.57 -7.23
C GLY A 16 -22.64 -2.07 -7.53
N ASP A 17 -22.85 -3.37 -7.41
CA ASP A 17 -24.13 -4.05 -7.64
C ASP A 17 -25.09 -4.00 -6.43
N GLY A 18 -24.76 -3.22 -5.40
CA GLY A 18 -25.52 -3.14 -4.14
C GLY A 18 -25.36 -4.36 -3.23
N THR A 19 -24.64 -5.39 -3.65
CA THR A 19 -24.44 -6.59 -2.84
C THR A 19 -23.45 -6.33 -1.72
N LEU A 20 -23.77 -6.78 -0.50
CA LEU A 20 -22.84 -6.75 0.61
C LEU A 20 -21.66 -7.69 0.33
N ARG A 21 -20.44 -7.14 0.42
CA ARG A 21 -19.18 -7.86 0.25
C ARG A 21 -18.33 -7.69 1.51
N THR A 22 -17.53 -8.68 1.81
CA THR A 22 -16.53 -8.58 2.89
C THR A 22 -15.37 -7.68 2.46
N ALA A 23 -14.66 -7.10 3.43
CA ALA A 23 -13.41 -6.37 3.15
C ALA A 23 -12.39 -7.26 2.42
N TRP A 24 -12.33 -8.52 2.78
CA TRP A 24 -11.55 -9.55 2.13
C TRP A 24 -11.80 -9.65 0.62
N TYR A 25 -13.07 -9.76 0.22
CA TYR A 25 -13.46 -9.77 -1.19
C TYR A 25 -13.03 -8.48 -1.92
N GLY A 26 -13.21 -7.34 -1.25
CA GLY A 26 -12.83 -6.04 -1.80
C GLY A 26 -11.34 -5.90 -2.08
N VAL A 27 -10.49 -6.38 -1.17
CA VAL A 27 -9.02 -6.38 -1.35
C VAL A 27 -8.62 -7.33 -2.47
N GLN A 28 -9.15 -8.55 -2.49
CA GLN A 28 -8.86 -9.57 -3.51
C GLN A 28 -9.16 -9.08 -4.93
N HIS A 29 -10.31 -8.41 -5.11
CA HIS A 29 -10.77 -7.92 -6.42
C HIS A 29 -10.45 -6.45 -6.66
N SER A 30 -9.71 -5.80 -5.74
CA SER A 30 -9.31 -4.39 -5.86
C SER A 30 -10.50 -3.44 -6.08
N LEU A 31 -11.58 -3.59 -5.28
CA LEU A 31 -12.80 -2.81 -5.44
C LEU A 31 -12.66 -1.41 -4.82
N ASN A 32 -12.68 -0.38 -5.67
CA ASN A 32 -12.66 1.03 -5.27
C ASN A 32 -13.84 1.40 -4.39
N THR A 33 -15.03 0.91 -4.73
CA THR A 33 -16.28 1.15 -3.98
C THR A 33 -16.15 0.67 -2.53
N LEU A 34 -15.48 -0.47 -2.31
CA LEU A 34 -15.26 -1.01 -0.98
C LEU A 34 -14.15 -0.26 -0.23
N ALA A 35 -13.05 0.07 -0.91
CA ALA A 35 -11.95 0.85 -0.34
C ALA A 35 -12.45 2.21 0.20
N VAL A 36 -13.23 2.95 -0.58
CA VAL A 36 -13.81 4.22 -0.16
C VAL A 36 -14.84 4.04 0.96
N ARG A 37 -15.65 2.97 0.93
CA ARG A 37 -16.59 2.69 2.01
C ARG A 37 -15.89 2.45 3.34
N VAL A 38 -14.81 1.68 3.34
CA VAL A 38 -13.98 1.45 4.54
C VAL A 38 -13.27 2.75 4.95
N GLY A 39 -12.71 3.50 4.00
CA GLY A 39 -12.07 4.78 4.29
C GLY A 39 -12.99 5.81 4.94
N ARG A 40 -14.31 5.79 4.60
CA ARG A 40 -15.32 6.65 5.25
C ARG A 40 -15.61 6.28 6.72
N MET A 41 -15.21 5.09 7.17
CA MET A 41 -15.32 4.69 8.57
C MET A 41 -14.22 5.31 9.44
N ASN A 42 -13.22 5.93 8.79
CA ASN A 42 -12.13 6.66 9.41
C ASN A 42 -12.14 8.13 8.96
N THR A 43 -11.31 8.97 9.56
CA THR A 43 -11.13 10.34 9.08
C THR A 43 -9.97 10.43 8.09
N THR A 44 -10.11 11.22 7.03
CA THR A 44 -9.03 11.45 6.06
C THR A 44 -7.79 12.02 6.73
N LYS A 45 -7.96 12.87 7.75
CA LYS A 45 -6.86 13.41 8.53
C LYS A 45 -6.08 12.34 9.30
N ALA A 46 -6.77 11.37 9.91
CA ALA A 46 -6.12 10.26 10.62
C ALA A 46 -5.34 9.37 9.63
N MET A 47 -5.92 9.06 8.46
CA MET A 47 -5.22 8.30 7.40
C MET A 47 -3.98 9.05 6.90
N TYR A 48 -4.08 10.36 6.65
CA TYR A 48 -2.95 11.20 6.25
C TYR A 48 -1.84 11.22 7.32
N THR A 49 -2.22 11.39 8.60
CA THR A 49 -1.27 11.36 9.72
C THR A 49 -0.57 9.99 9.83
N GLN A 50 -1.31 8.90 9.67
CA GLN A 50 -0.74 7.54 9.68
C GLN A 50 0.32 7.38 8.58
N LEU A 51 0.03 7.81 7.37
CA LEU A 51 0.98 7.73 6.25
C LEU A 51 2.21 8.60 6.47
N THR A 52 2.02 9.85 6.87
CA THR A 52 3.13 10.83 6.95
C THR A 52 3.98 10.66 8.22
N GLN A 53 3.35 10.49 9.37
CA GLN A 53 4.07 10.48 10.66
C GLN A 53 4.47 9.08 11.13
N MET A 54 3.68 8.06 10.81
CA MET A 54 3.99 6.69 11.24
C MET A 54 4.72 5.88 10.18
N LEU A 55 4.38 6.08 8.89
CA LEU A 55 4.94 5.30 7.78
C LEU A 55 5.90 6.10 6.90
N GLY A 56 6.21 7.34 7.25
CA GLY A 56 7.29 8.13 6.69
C GLY A 56 7.12 8.59 5.24
N PHE A 57 5.88 8.69 4.73
CA PHE A 57 5.62 9.25 3.40
C PHE A 57 5.95 10.74 3.36
N THR A 58 6.78 11.16 2.41
CA THR A 58 7.30 12.52 2.31
C THR A 58 6.72 13.35 1.16
N THR A 59 5.96 12.74 0.26
CA THR A 59 5.42 13.40 -0.95
C THR A 59 3.97 13.87 -0.81
N LEU A 60 3.27 13.41 0.25
CA LEU A 60 1.89 13.77 0.49
C LEU A 60 1.77 15.25 0.86
N VAL A 61 0.75 15.91 0.31
CA VAL A 61 0.44 17.33 0.54
C VAL A 61 -0.97 17.48 1.11
N GLU A 62 -1.31 18.68 1.56
CA GLU A 62 -2.60 18.96 2.23
C GLU A 62 -3.81 18.63 1.33
N SER A 63 -3.69 18.85 0.01
CA SER A 63 -4.74 18.46 -0.97
C SER A 63 -5.03 16.96 -1.00
N ASP A 64 -4.11 16.13 -0.52
CA ASP A 64 -4.31 14.68 -0.43
C ASP A 64 -5.20 14.27 0.76
N ILE A 65 -5.58 15.20 1.66
CA ILE A 65 -6.51 14.93 2.77
C ILE A 65 -7.94 14.80 2.23
N ALA A 66 -8.14 13.83 1.34
CA ALA A 66 -9.39 13.53 0.69
C ALA A 66 -9.53 12.02 0.47
N LEU A 67 -10.75 11.56 0.19
CA LEU A 67 -11.02 10.12 0.03
C LEU A 67 -10.34 9.52 -1.22
N SER A 68 -10.30 10.25 -2.32
CA SER A 68 -9.70 9.74 -3.57
C SER A 68 -8.20 9.48 -3.40
N PRO A 69 -7.37 10.45 -2.98
CA PRO A 69 -5.96 10.21 -2.73
C PRO A 69 -5.69 9.10 -1.73
N LEU A 70 -6.34 9.14 -0.56
CA LEU A 70 -6.01 8.26 0.56
C LEU A 70 -6.60 6.85 0.44
N CYS A 71 -7.73 6.68 -0.26
CA CYS A 71 -8.36 5.37 -0.42
C CYS A 71 -7.99 4.68 -1.73
N LEU A 72 -7.69 5.45 -2.78
CA LEU A 72 -7.49 4.93 -4.13
C LEU A 72 -6.08 5.21 -4.68
N GLY A 73 -5.25 5.95 -3.95
CA GLY A 73 -3.88 6.24 -4.35
C GLY A 73 -3.74 7.35 -5.41
N ALA A 74 -4.78 8.16 -5.64
CA ALA A 74 -4.73 9.31 -6.57
C ALA A 74 -4.01 10.51 -5.92
N LEU A 75 -2.78 10.29 -5.47
CA LEU A 75 -1.97 11.28 -4.75
C LEU A 75 -1.46 12.39 -5.69
N THR A 76 -1.46 13.63 -5.21
CA THR A 76 -1.06 14.82 -5.99
C THR A 76 0.35 14.70 -6.57
N ASN A 77 1.31 14.27 -5.75
CA ASN A 77 2.72 14.10 -6.15
C ASN A 77 3.14 12.62 -6.21
N GLY A 78 2.18 11.69 -6.18
CA GLY A 78 2.49 10.27 -6.07
C GLY A 78 3.16 9.90 -4.73
N ALA A 79 3.81 8.73 -4.71
CA ALA A 79 4.58 8.26 -3.56
C ALA A 79 5.91 7.64 -4.04
N LYS A 80 6.96 7.78 -3.26
CA LYS A 80 8.24 7.12 -3.57
C LYS A 80 8.11 5.61 -3.38
N LEU A 81 8.56 4.84 -4.37
CA LEU A 81 8.46 3.38 -4.32
C LEU A 81 9.11 2.78 -3.06
N VAL A 82 10.21 3.35 -2.61
CA VAL A 82 10.91 2.91 -1.38
C VAL A 82 10.08 3.17 -0.12
N GLU A 83 9.31 4.28 -0.07
CA GLU A 83 8.42 4.57 1.06
C GLU A 83 7.23 3.60 1.08
N VAL A 84 6.67 3.30 -0.09
CA VAL A 84 5.60 2.30 -0.21
C VAL A 84 6.10 0.91 0.19
N ALA A 85 7.28 0.48 -0.27
CA ALA A 85 7.89 -0.78 0.13
C ALA A 85 8.16 -0.83 1.64
N GLY A 86 8.70 0.28 2.19
CA GLY A 86 8.90 0.42 3.63
C GLY A 86 7.62 0.29 4.43
N ALA A 87 6.51 0.87 3.94
CA ALA A 87 5.21 0.76 4.61
C ALA A 87 4.65 -0.68 4.57
N TYR A 88 4.85 -1.39 3.47
CA TYR A 88 4.33 -2.75 3.31
C TYR A 88 4.92 -3.78 4.29
N GLN A 89 6.09 -3.53 4.87
CA GLN A 89 6.70 -4.43 5.86
C GLN A 89 5.79 -4.72 7.05
N ILE A 90 4.95 -3.75 7.45
CA ILE A 90 4.06 -3.90 8.61
C ILE A 90 3.11 -5.09 8.48
N PHE A 91 2.77 -5.48 7.26
CA PHE A 91 1.91 -6.63 6.99
C PHE A 91 2.65 -7.98 7.08
N GLY A 92 3.97 -7.98 7.12
CA GLY A 92 4.80 -9.19 7.20
C GLY A 92 5.49 -9.41 8.54
N ASN A 93 5.52 -8.40 9.41
CA ASN A 93 6.33 -8.44 10.63
C ASN A 93 5.56 -8.08 11.92
N GLY A 94 4.23 -8.26 11.91
CA GLY A 94 3.41 -7.99 13.10
C GLY A 94 3.11 -6.51 13.34
N GLY A 95 3.15 -5.68 12.29
CA GLY A 95 2.72 -4.28 12.36
C GLY A 95 3.82 -3.28 12.70
N VAL A 96 5.07 -3.70 12.75
CA VAL A 96 6.21 -2.84 13.09
C VAL A 96 6.76 -2.16 11.84
N TYR A 97 6.91 -0.86 11.88
CA TYR A 97 7.54 -0.08 10.81
C TYR A 97 9.00 0.22 11.16
N TYR A 98 9.90 -0.07 10.22
CA TYR A 98 11.29 0.37 10.22
C TYR A 98 11.51 1.30 9.05
N ARG A 99 12.13 2.44 9.30
CA ARG A 99 12.47 3.38 8.23
C ARG A 99 13.43 2.71 7.23
N PRO A 100 13.15 2.77 5.91
CA PRO A 100 14.08 2.27 4.91
C PRO A 100 15.46 2.92 5.04
N MET A 101 16.51 2.10 5.02
CA MET A 101 17.89 2.55 5.11
C MET A 101 18.69 2.04 3.91
N PHE A 102 19.62 2.85 3.41
CA PHE A 102 20.53 2.49 2.33
C PHE A 102 21.94 2.19 2.82
N TYR A 103 22.24 2.52 4.08
CA TYR A 103 23.49 2.20 4.76
C TYR A 103 23.23 2.12 6.27
N SER A 104 23.98 1.31 6.96
CA SER A 104 23.97 1.26 8.42
C SER A 104 25.02 2.19 9.03
N LYS A 105 26.21 2.23 8.38
CA LYS A 105 27.37 2.95 8.87
C LYS A 105 28.20 3.49 7.71
N VAL A 106 28.82 4.64 7.88
CA VAL A 106 29.82 5.23 6.98
C VAL A 106 31.13 5.41 7.75
N GLU A 107 32.21 4.88 7.24
CA GLU A 107 33.54 4.97 7.83
C GLU A 107 34.52 5.69 6.89
N ASP A 108 35.50 6.36 7.46
CA ASP A 108 36.64 6.90 6.70
C ASP A 108 37.64 5.80 6.32
N SER A 109 38.68 6.16 5.55
CA SER A 109 39.72 5.23 5.14
C SER A 109 40.57 4.66 6.29
N LYS A 110 40.43 5.18 7.50
CA LYS A 110 41.10 4.74 8.72
C LYS A 110 40.23 3.89 9.62
N GLY A 111 38.96 3.67 9.25
CA GLY A 111 37.97 2.93 10.03
C GLY A 111 37.25 3.76 11.10
N ASN A 112 37.41 5.08 11.11
CA ASN A 112 36.63 5.92 12.02
C ASN A 112 35.20 6.07 11.51
N VAL A 113 34.22 5.89 12.40
CA VAL A 113 32.80 6.07 12.07
C VAL A 113 32.52 7.56 11.87
N ILE A 114 32.07 7.93 10.66
CA ILE A 114 31.64 9.29 10.30
C ILE A 114 30.15 9.46 10.57
N MET A 115 29.34 8.44 10.22
CA MET A 115 27.91 8.42 10.41
C MET A 115 27.45 7.00 10.73
N GLU A 116 26.49 6.88 11.62
CA GLU A 116 25.80 5.64 11.92
C GLU A 116 24.30 5.92 12.02
N GLN A 117 23.49 4.99 11.53
CA GLN A 117 22.02 5.11 11.61
C GLN A 117 21.49 4.16 12.66
N ASP A 118 20.65 4.69 13.54
CA ASP A 118 19.89 3.88 14.48
C ASP A 118 18.81 3.06 13.77
N PHE A 119 18.76 1.78 14.07
CA PHE A 119 17.76 0.87 13.56
C PHE A 119 16.79 0.50 14.67
N TYR A 120 15.67 1.20 14.72
CA TYR A 120 14.57 0.89 15.64
C TYR A 120 13.23 0.83 14.92
N GLY A 121 12.37 -0.08 15.38
CA GLY A 121 11.02 -0.25 14.86
C GLY A 121 10.00 0.52 15.70
N THR A 122 8.95 0.99 15.04
CA THR A 122 7.79 1.61 15.67
C THR A 122 6.56 0.80 15.37
N GLN A 123 5.75 0.44 16.38
CA GLN A 123 4.48 -0.24 16.16
C GLN A 123 3.52 0.71 15.44
N ALA A 124 3.27 0.46 14.15
CA ALA A 124 2.42 1.29 13.30
C ALA A 124 0.96 0.85 13.31
N ILE A 125 0.72 -0.46 13.39
CA ILE A 125 -0.60 -1.08 13.58
C ILE A 125 -0.45 -2.26 14.54
N ASP A 126 -1.53 -2.70 15.18
CA ASP A 126 -1.49 -3.88 16.02
C ASP A 126 -1.25 -5.17 15.21
N SER A 127 -0.71 -6.19 15.87
CA SER A 127 -0.30 -7.44 15.24
C SER A 127 -1.47 -8.21 14.62
N ASP A 128 -2.65 -8.14 15.21
CA ASP A 128 -3.83 -8.85 14.72
C ASP A 128 -4.35 -8.19 13.45
N SER A 129 -4.39 -6.84 13.42
CA SER A 129 -4.71 -6.08 12.20
C SER A 129 -3.70 -6.32 11.09
N ALA A 130 -2.41 -6.39 11.42
CA ALA A 130 -1.35 -6.73 10.48
C ALA A 130 -1.58 -8.13 9.87
N TRP A 131 -1.86 -9.12 10.73
CA TRP A 131 -2.11 -10.49 10.28
C TRP A 131 -3.37 -10.61 9.43
N VAL A 132 -4.48 -10.00 9.84
CA VAL A 132 -5.73 -10.02 9.06
C VAL A 132 -5.51 -9.37 7.69
N THR A 133 -4.83 -8.23 7.64
CA THR A 133 -4.51 -7.55 6.38
C THR A 133 -3.60 -8.39 5.50
N ASN A 134 -2.58 -9.02 6.08
CA ASN A 134 -1.72 -9.98 5.38
C ASN A 134 -2.55 -11.08 4.70
N ARG A 135 -3.51 -11.69 5.40
CA ARG A 135 -4.37 -12.74 4.83
C ARG A 135 -5.34 -12.22 3.77
N MET A 136 -5.79 -10.97 3.86
CA MET A 136 -6.56 -10.33 2.78
C MET A 136 -5.70 -10.13 1.53
N ILE A 137 -4.48 -9.62 1.69
CA ILE A 137 -3.52 -9.40 0.57
C ILE A 137 -3.06 -10.74 -0.03
N TYR A 138 -2.94 -11.79 0.77
CA TYR A 138 -2.66 -13.15 0.29
C TYR A 138 -3.61 -13.58 -0.83
N LYS A 139 -4.90 -13.26 -0.72
CA LYS A 139 -5.91 -13.63 -1.72
C LYS A 139 -5.75 -12.92 -3.06
N VAL A 140 -5.08 -11.79 -3.09
CA VAL A 140 -4.77 -11.08 -4.35
C VAL A 140 -3.89 -11.91 -5.26
N VAL A 141 -2.92 -12.64 -4.68
CA VAL A 141 -1.97 -13.48 -5.42
C VAL A 141 -2.44 -14.94 -5.49
N ASN A 142 -2.98 -15.49 -4.40
CA ASN A 142 -3.22 -16.91 -4.25
C ASN A 142 -4.70 -17.31 -4.28
N GLY A 143 -5.62 -16.35 -4.23
CA GLY A 143 -7.07 -16.62 -4.30
C GLY A 143 -7.56 -16.79 -5.73
N ASP A 144 -8.69 -17.48 -5.87
CA ASP A 144 -9.38 -17.61 -7.15
C ASP A 144 -9.82 -16.20 -7.63
N SER A 145 -9.51 -15.85 -8.86
CA SER A 145 -9.82 -14.54 -9.45
C SER A 145 -9.17 -13.33 -8.75
N GLY A 146 -8.07 -13.51 -8.02
CA GLY A 146 -7.25 -12.41 -7.51
C GLY A 146 -6.61 -11.59 -8.65
N THR A 147 -6.25 -10.35 -8.38
CA THR A 147 -5.71 -9.45 -9.44
C THR A 147 -4.22 -9.66 -9.73
N GLY A 148 -3.49 -10.43 -8.89
CA GLY A 148 -2.04 -10.62 -8.99
C GLY A 148 -1.56 -12.07 -9.11
N PRO A 149 -2.25 -13.01 -9.79
CA PRO A 149 -1.88 -14.44 -9.78
C PRO A 149 -0.53 -14.72 -10.44
N LYS A 150 -0.04 -13.83 -11.32
CA LYS A 150 1.27 -13.96 -11.97
C LYS A 150 2.46 -13.77 -11.02
N ALA A 151 2.23 -13.20 -9.84
CA ALA A 151 3.26 -13.03 -8.82
C ALA A 151 3.49 -14.29 -7.96
N LYS A 152 2.69 -15.34 -8.17
CA LYS A 152 2.81 -16.58 -7.42
C LYS A 152 4.15 -17.26 -7.73
N LEU A 153 4.88 -17.66 -6.69
CA LEU A 153 6.11 -18.42 -6.80
C LEU A 153 5.89 -19.88 -6.38
N PRO A 154 6.60 -20.85 -6.99
CA PRO A 154 6.63 -22.20 -6.47
C PRO A 154 7.39 -22.23 -5.14
N ASN A 155 6.90 -22.93 -4.15
CA ASN A 155 7.55 -23.18 -2.86
C ASN A 155 7.78 -21.96 -1.94
N VAL A 156 7.30 -20.77 -2.30
CA VAL A 156 7.38 -19.56 -1.46
C VAL A 156 6.02 -18.90 -1.43
N GLU A 157 5.52 -18.60 -0.22
CA GLU A 157 4.31 -17.81 -0.10
C GLU A 157 4.60 -16.35 -0.50
N VAL A 158 3.84 -15.86 -1.47
CA VAL A 158 3.86 -14.47 -1.88
C VAL A 158 2.52 -13.84 -1.54
N ILE A 159 2.56 -12.72 -0.87
CA ILE A 159 1.41 -11.81 -0.73
C ILE A 159 1.70 -10.54 -1.51
N GLY A 160 0.70 -9.85 -2.01
CA GLY A 160 0.96 -8.60 -2.75
C GLY A 160 -0.30 -7.94 -3.25
N LYS A 161 -0.14 -6.72 -3.73
CA LYS A 161 -1.23 -5.90 -4.26
C LYS A 161 -0.82 -5.21 -5.55
N THR A 162 -1.70 -5.26 -6.51
CA THR A 162 -1.61 -4.51 -7.77
C THR A 162 -2.18 -3.11 -7.59
N GLY A 163 -1.64 -2.14 -8.31
CA GLY A 163 -2.17 -0.79 -8.48
C GLY A 163 -2.18 -0.43 -9.96
N THR A 164 -3.21 0.28 -10.40
CA THR A 164 -3.33 0.79 -11.77
C THR A 164 -4.03 2.14 -11.69
N SER A 165 -3.42 3.20 -12.23
CA SER A 165 -4.06 4.50 -12.37
C SER A 165 -5.17 4.47 -13.43
N ASN A 166 -6.13 5.40 -13.36
CA ASN A 166 -7.29 5.43 -14.25
C ASN A 166 -6.93 5.47 -15.74
N ALA A 167 -5.86 6.17 -16.09
CA ALA A 167 -5.37 6.27 -17.48
C ALA A 167 -4.41 5.12 -17.85
N GLY A 168 -4.10 4.21 -16.93
CA GLY A 168 -3.08 3.17 -17.13
C GLY A 168 -1.66 3.71 -17.24
N THR A 169 -1.43 4.96 -16.83
CA THR A 169 -0.12 5.61 -16.84
C THR A 169 0.80 5.09 -15.76
N ASP A 170 0.22 4.54 -14.68
CA ASP A 170 0.97 3.92 -13.59
C ASP A 170 0.49 2.49 -13.36
N LEU A 171 1.42 1.56 -13.39
CA LEU A 171 1.24 0.18 -13.00
C LEU A 171 2.17 -0.11 -11.83
N LEU A 172 1.61 -0.49 -10.70
CA LEU A 172 2.34 -0.79 -9.48
C LEU A 172 2.06 -2.22 -9.02
N PHE A 173 3.08 -2.91 -8.57
CA PHE A 173 2.94 -4.12 -7.77
C PHE A 173 3.84 -4.03 -6.54
N MET A 174 3.26 -4.28 -5.38
CA MET A 174 3.99 -4.49 -4.12
C MET A 174 3.78 -5.91 -3.68
N GLY A 175 4.88 -6.62 -3.44
CA GLY A 175 4.86 -8.01 -3.01
C GLY A 175 5.77 -8.27 -1.82
N LEU A 176 5.38 -9.24 -0.98
CA LEU A 176 6.15 -9.72 0.15
C LEU A 176 6.27 -11.24 0.09
N THR A 177 7.45 -11.69 0.45
CA THR A 177 7.72 -13.07 0.87
C THR A 177 8.03 -13.06 2.37
N PRO A 178 8.26 -14.20 3.02
CA PRO A 178 8.72 -14.22 4.41
C PRO A 178 10.02 -13.44 4.67
N GLU A 179 10.85 -13.26 3.64
CA GLU A 179 12.19 -12.67 3.79
C GLU A 179 12.37 -11.33 3.06
N TYR A 180 11.58 -11.08 2.01
CA TYR A 180 11.80 -9.93 1.11
C TYR A 180 10.53 -9.14 0.84
N ILE A 181 10.71 -7.85 0.62
CA ILE A 181 9.70 -6.94 0.07
C ILE A 181 10.19 -6.47 -1.29
N GLY A 182 9.36 -6.61 -2.31
CA GLY A 182 9.63 -6.15 -3.66
C GLY A 182 8.58 -5.17 -4.13
N GLY A 183 9.01 -4.09 -4.77
CA GLY A 183 8.14 -3.14 -5.43
C GLY A 183 8.55 -2.95 -6.89
N LEU A 184 7.56 -2.96 -7.79
CA LEU A 184 7.75 -2.66 -9.20
C LEU A 184 6.77 -1.58 -9.62
N TRP A 185 7.29 -0.52 -10.22
CA TRP A 185 6.50 0.50 -10.88
C TRP A 185 6.88 0.55 -12.37
N ILE A 186 5.88 0.63 -13.22
CA ILE A 186 6.02 0.83 -14.65
C ILE A 186 5.05 1.93 -15.04
N GLY A 187 5.53 2.97 -15.68
CA GLY A 187 4.69 4.08 -16.09
C GLY A 187 5.43 5.13 -16.91
N TYR A 188 4.75 6.24 -17.15
CA TYR A 188 5.31 7.43 -17.80
C TYR A 188 4.96 8.66 -16.97
N ASP A 189 5.85 9.67 -17.06
CA ASP A 189 5.60 11.03 -16.59
C ASP A 189 4.71 11.80 -17.56
#